data_5430fc8500b43968373933d98037c8f4
#
_entry.id   5430fc8500b43968373933d98037c8f4
#
_cell.length_a   1.000
_cell.length_b   1.000
_cell.length_c   1.000
_cell.angle_alpha   90.00
_cell.angle_beta   90.00
_cell.angle_gamma   90.00
#
_symmetry.space_group_name_H-M   'P 1'
#
loop_
_entity.id
_entity.type
_entity.pdbx_description
1 polymer ?
#
loop_
_entity_poly.entity_id
_entity_poly.type
_entity_poly.pdbx_seq_one_letter_code
_entity_poly.pdbx_strand_id
1 'polypeptide(L)'
;MLQKVLKEATTAKHNQLEALMHVDKIMYGTLTLDDYRQILTINYKVHQVLEAPLFLALSPTVATAIHLTKRHKLPALIKDMEEAGVAVTTDFITSLLFDKSNDAYTLGALYVLEGATLGGHVINKRLRQNSYLQSLNMGYHYYGLYGEGLMQQWQLFCDVINQQPVENTEMAIRGANDVFDEYIAVYNNLVAANYWPSVSN
;
A
#
# COMPACT_ATOMS: atom_id res chain seq x y z
N MET A 1 13.53 9.39 16.45
CA MET A 1 13.40 9.17 15.00
C MET A 1 11.91 9.01 14.67
N LEU A 2 11.39 9.85 13.78
CA LEU A 2 9.96 9.89 13.44
C LEU A 2 9.43 8.56 12.90
N GLN A 3 10.21 7.85 12.09
CA GLN A 3 9.87 6.50 11.59
C GLN A 3 9.49 5.53 12.73
N LYS A 4 10.23 5.56 13.86
CA LYS A 4 9.92 4.70 15.01
C LYS A 4 8.61 5.09 15.68
N VAL A 5 8.37 6.39 15.82
CA VAL A 5 7.13 6.93 16.38
C VAL A 5 5.93 6.56 15.49
N LEU A 6 6.06 6.68 14.16
CA LEU A 6 5.01 6.27 13.22
C LEU A 6 4.68 4.78 13.38
N LYS A 7 5.70 3.92 13.45
CA LYS A 7 5.50 2.48 13.66
C LYS A 7 4.70 2.20 14.93
N GLU A 8 5.08 2.84 16.04
CA GLU A 8 4.40 2.64 17.34
C GLU A 8 2.96 3.18 17.30
N ALA A 9 2.76 4.38 16.77
CA ALA A 9 1.46 5.04 16.71
C ALA A 9 0.46 4.33 15.78
N THR A 10 0.93 3.58 14.78
CA THR A 10 0.06 2.91 13.79
C THR A 10 -0.07 1.40 14.00
N THR A 11 0.57 0.82 15.02
CA THR A 11 0.63 -0.63 15.23
C THR A 11 -0.77 -1.28 15.27
N ALA A 12 -1.73 -0.66 15.98
CA ALA A 12 -3.08 -1.22 16.10
C ALA A 12 -3.79 -1.30 14.74
N LYS A 13 -3.73 -0.23 13.93
CA LYS A 13 -4.35 -0.19 12.59
C LYS A 13 -3.61 -1.11 11.61
N HIS A 14 -2.29 -1.19 11.71
CA HIS A 14 -1.49 -2.12 10.93
C HIS A 14 -1.94 -3.57 11.15
N ASN A 15 -2.07 -4.00 12.41
CA ASN A 15 -2.52 -5.35 12.74
C ASN A 15 -3.95 -5.61 12.26
N GLN A 16 -4.83 -4.61 12.35
CA GLN A 16 -6.19 -4.70 11.81
C GLN A 16 -6.16 -4.89 10.29
N LEU A 17 -5.36 -4.10 9.57
CA LEU A 17 -5.24 -4.20 8.12
C LEU A 17 -4.64 -5.56 7.68
N GLU A 18 -3.63 -6.08 8.39
CA GLU A 18 -3.07 -7.41 8.10
C GLU A 18 -4.14 -8.51 8.15
N ALA A 19 -5.05 -8.46 9.13
CA ALA A 19 -6.16 -9.40 9.23
C ALA A 19 -7.11 -9.29 8.02
N LEU A 20 -7.44 -8.06 7.58
CA LEU A 20 -8.30 -7.82 6.42
C LEU A 20 -7.65 -8.24 5.09
N MET A 21 -6.32 -8.17 5.02
CA MET A 21 -5.52 -8.50 3.84
C MET A 21 -5.08 -9.98 3.80
N HIS A 22 -5.72 -10.86 4.58
CA HIS A 22 -5.46 -12.30 4.61
C HIS A 22 -3.98 -12.68 4.84
N VAL A 23 -3.23 -11.88 5.62
CA VAL A 23 -1.79 -12.12 5.84
C VAL A 23 -1.53 -13.51 6.41
N ASP A 24 -2.38 -13.99 7.32
CA ASP A 24 -2.28 -15.36 7.86
C ASP A 24 -2.34 -16.42 6.77
N LYS A 25 -3.28 -16.31 5.81
CA LYS A 25 -3.38 -17.25 4.69
C LYS A 25 -2.14 -17.19 3.79
N ILE A 26 -1.56 -16.00 3.61
CA ILE A 26 -0.30 -15.84 2.87
C ILE A 26 0.83 -16.59 3.59
N MET A 27 0.97 -16.39 4.90
CA MET A 27 2.04 -16.99 5.70
C MET A 27 1.94 -18.51 5.79
N TYR A 28 0.72 -19.04 5.87
CA TYR A 28 0.47 -20.51 5.89
C TYR A 28 0.42 -21.14 4.51
N GLY A 29 0.50 -20.38 3.41
CA GLY A 29 0.45 -20.91 2.04
C GLY A 29 -0.93 -21.43 1.64
N THR A 30 -2.00 -20.97 2.30
CA THR A 30 -3.40 -21.36 2.06
C THR A 30 -4.20 -20.33 1.30
N LEU A 31 -3.55 -19.22 0.84
CA LEU A 31 -4.21 -18.17 0.08
C LEU A 31 -4.74 -18.73 -1.24
N THR A 32 -6.02 -18.47 -1.54
CA THR A 32 -6.66 -18.78 -2.81
C THR A 32 -6.46 -17.65 -3.84
N LEU A 33 -6.78 -17.91 -5.11
CA LEU A 33 -6.78 -16.85 -6.13
C LEU A 33 -7.83 -15.78 -5.82
N ASP A 34 -8.98 -16.15 -5.28
CA ASP A 34 -10.02 -15.19 -4.93
C ASP A 34 -9.61 -14.30 -3.75
N ASP A 35 -8.94 -14.87 -2.74
CA ASP A 35 -8.32 -14.06 -1.67
C ASP A 35 -7.28 -13.08 -2.25
N TYR A 36 -6.46 -13.54 -3.21
CA TYR A 36 -5.45 -12.67 -3.85
C TYR A 36 -6.09 -11.56 -4.69
N ARG A 37 -7.16 -11.86 -5.41
CA ARG A 37 -7.96 -10.87 -6.15
C ARG A 37 -8.55 -9.81 -5.22
N GLN A 38 -9.01 -10.19 -4.04
CA GLN A 38 -9.49 -9.24 -3.03
C GLN A 38 -8.36 -8.31 -2.57
N ILE A 39 -7.19 -8.86 -2.25
CA ILE A 39 -6.00 -8.09 -1.87
C ILE A 39 -5.62 -7.09 -2.97
N LEU A 40 -5.58 -7.52 -4.23
CA LEU A 40 -5.28 -6.66 -5.37
C LEU A 40 -6.31 -5.55 -5.51
N THR A 41 -7.60 -5.87 -5.42
CA THR A 41 -8.69 -4.91 -5.54
C THR A 41 -8.60 -3.82 -4.49
N ILE A 42 -8.34 -4.18 -3.22
CA ILE A 42 -8.21 -3.22 -2.13
C ILE A 42 -7.00 -2.30 -2.39
N ASN A 43 -5.82 -2.88 -2.66
CA ASN A 43 -4.62 -2.09 -2.95
C ASN A 43 -4.81 -1.17 -4.15
N TYR A 44 -5.38 -1.68 -5.23
CA TYR A 44 -5.66 -0.90 -6.45
C TYR A 44 -6.55 0.31 -6.15
N LYS A 45 -7.68 0.09 -5.46
CA LYS A 45 -8.63 1.17 -5.12
C LYS A 45 -7.97 2.24 -4.25
N VAL A 46 -7.21 1.86 -3.24
CA VAL A 46 -6.47 2.80 -2.38
C VAL A 46 -5.43 3.57 -3.19
N HIS A 47 -4.59 2.89 -3.97
CA HIS A 47 -3.57 3.58 -4.78
C HIS A 47 -4.18 4.47 -5.86
N GLN A 48 -5.30 4.06 -6.47
CA GLN A 48 -6.01 4.85 -7.48
C GLN A 48 -6.41 6.23 -6.95
N VAL A 49 -6.85 6.31 -5.70
CA VAL A 49 -7.35 7.57 -5.12
C VAL A 49 -6.29 8.35 -4.38
N LEU A 50 -5.24 7.69 -3.84
CA LEU A 50 -4.24 8.33 -2.98
C LEU A 50 -2.93 8.68 -3.69
N GLU A 51 -2.45 7.87 -4.62
CA GLU A 51 -1.08 7.99 -5.13
C GLU A 51 -0.82 9.34 -5.79
N ALA A 52 -1.62 9.72 -6.78
CA ALA A 52 -1.43 10.97 -7.48
C ALA A 52 -1.66 12.22 -6.59
N PRO A 53 -2.74 12.32 -5.78
CA PRO A 53 -2.92 13.44 -4.86
C PRO A 53 -1.79 13.60 -3.83
N LEU A 54 -1.29 12.50 -3.24
CA LEU A 54 -0.17 12.55 -2.30
C LEU A 54 1.12 13.02 -2.98
N PHE A 55 1.38 12.54 -4.20
CA PHE A 55 2.56 12.95 -4.96
C PHE A 55 2.55 14.44 -5.30
N LEU A 56 1.37 14.98 -5.67
CA LEU A 56 1.18 16.39 -5.96
C LEU A 56 1.21 17.29 -4.70
N ALA A 57 1.02 16.72 -3.52
CA ALA A 57 1.03 17.47 -2.26
C ALA A 57 2.45 17.71 -1.72
N LEU A 58 3.45 16.93 -2.17
CA LEU A 58 4.83 17.09 -1.73
C LEU A 58 5.48 18.34 -2.33
N SER A 59 6.28 19.02 -1.50
CA SER A 59 7.18 20.05 -2.03
C SER A 59 8.19 19.44 -3.01
N PRO A 60 8.66 20.20 -4.01
CA PRO A 60 9.66 19.73 -4.96
C PRO A 60 10.94 19.20 -4.31
N THR A 61 11.35 19.82 -3.19
CA THR A 61 12.53 19.41 -2.43
C THR A 61 12.36 18.02 -1.83
N VAL A 62 11.24 17.75 -1.15
CA VAL A 62 10.96 16.45 -0.55
C VAL A 62 10.73 15.40 -1.63
N ALA A 63 9.98 15.71 -2.67
CA ALA A 63 9.74 14.82 -3.80
C ALA A 63 11.04 14.34 -4.45
N THR A 64 12.00 15.26 -4.63
CA THR A 64 13.34 14.92 -5.15
C THR A 64 14.11 14.04 -4.17
N ALA A 65 14.11 14.41 -2.88
CA ALA A 65 14.85 13.70 -1.85
C ALA A 65 14.42 12.24 -1.68
N ILE A 66 13.11 11.96 -1.80
CA ILE A 66 12.59 10.58 -1.74
C ILE A 66 12.66 9.83 -3.08
N HIS A 67 13.17 10.42 -4.14
CA HIS A 67 13.13 9.86 -5.51
C HIS A 67 11.68 9.50 -5.93
N LEU A 68 10.74 10.45 -5.82
CA LEU A 68 9.30 10.23 -5.99
C LEU A 68 8.95 9.50 -7.30
N THR A 69 9.64 9.79 -8.40
CA THR A 69 9.39 9.18 -9.71
C THR A 69 9.57 7.65 -9.74
N LYS A 70 10.28 7.09 -8.76
CA LYS A 70 10.48 5.64 -8.62
C LYS A 70 9.42 4.97 -7.72
N ARG A 71 8.44 5.73 -7.21
CA ARG A 71 7.50 5.26 -6.20
C ARG A 71 6.09 4.98 -6.70
N HIS A 72 5.88 5.09 -8.02
CA HIS A 72 4.60 4.73 -8.62
C HIS A 72 4.33 3.24 -8.51
N LYS A 73 3.24 2.88 -7.84
CA LYS A 73 2.84 1.48 -7.59
C LYS A 73 1.63 1.07 -8.43
N LEU A 74 0.82 2.05 -8.81
CA LEU A 74 -0.41 1.82 -9.57
C LEU A 74 -0.18 1.03 -10.88
N PRO A 75 0.87 1.29 -11.69
CA PRO A 75 1.13 0.48 -12.89
C PRO A 75 1.40 -1.01 -12.59
N ALA A 76 2.11 -1.30 -11.49
CA ALA A 76 2.39 -2.67 -11.08
C ALA A 76 1.12 -3.39 -10.59
N LEU A 77 0.24 -2.68 -9.85
CA LEU A 77 -1.06 -3.18 -9.42
C LEU A 77 -1.97 -3.49 -10.61
N ILE A 78 -2.04 -2.59 -11.60
CA ILE A 78 -2.83 -2.80 -12.83
C ILE A 78 -2.38 -4.09 -13.51
N LYS A 79 -1.07 -4.29 -13.65
CA LYS A 79 -0.52 -5.49 -14.26
C LYS A 79 -0.87 -6.76 -13.49
N ASP A 80 -0.74 -6.75 -12.16
CA ASP A 80 -1.13 -7.88 -11.32
C ASP A 80 -2.65 -8.17 -11.40
N MET A 81 -3.50 -7.13 -11.49
CA MET A 81 -4.94 -7.29 -11.67
C MET A 81 -5.27 -7.93 -13.01
N GLU A 82 -4.64 -7.49 -14.10
CA GLU A 82 -4.81 -8.08 -15.43
C GLU A 82 -4.43 -9.57 -15.43
N GLU A 83 -3.27 -9.92 -14.86
CA GLU A 83 -2.81 -11.31 -14.73
C GLU A 83 -3.74 -12.18 -13.86
N ALA A 84 -4.35 -11.58 -12.82
CA ALA A 84 -5.31 -12.27 -11.96
C ALA A 84 -6.75 -12.31 -12.54
N GLY A 85 -7.00 -11.70 -13.70
CA GLY A 85 -8.32 -11.60 -14.31
C GLY A 85 -9.30 -10.70 -13.55
N VAL A 86 -8.80 -9.64 -12.92
CA VAL A 86 -9.61 -8.62 -12.22
C VAL A 86 -9.76 -7.39 -13.09
N ALA A 87 -11.02 -6.93 -13.28
CA ALA A 87 -11.28 -5.75 -14.06
C ALA A 87 -10.74 -4.48 -13.39
N VAL A 88 -10.04 -3.65 -14.16
CA VAL A 88 -9.60 -2.33 -13.74
C VAL A 88 -10.73 -1.33 -13.94
N THR A 89 -11.24 -0.74 -12.85
CA THR A 89 -12.33 0.25 -12.88
C THR A 89 -11.86 1.58 -12.29
N THR A 90 -12.41 2.70 -12.78
CA THR A 90 -11.99 4.06 -12.36
C THR A 90 -13.08 4.80 -11.57
N ASP A 91 -14.08 4.09 -11.10
CA ASP A 91 -15.31 4.61 -10.51
C ASP A 91 -15.26 4.83 -8.99
N PHE A 92 -14.10 4.69 -8.38
CA PHE A 92 -13.93 4.86 -6.94
C PHE A 92 -13.55 6.30 -6.59
N ILE A 93 -14.24 6.88 -5.59
CA ILE A 93 -13.99 8.24 -5.07
C ILE A 93 -13.66 8.12 -3.59
N THR A 94 -12.55 8.76 -3.16
CA THR A 94 -12.24 8.89 -1.74
C THR A 94 -12.96 10.09 -1.14
N SER A 95 -13.35 9.98 0.12
CA SER A 95 -13.81 11.10 0.94
C SER A 95 -12.65 11.78 1.68
N LEU A 96 -11.44 11.29 1.54
CA LEU A 96 -10.26 11.78 2.27
C LEU A 96 -9.87 13.18 1.78
N LEU A 97 -9.87 14.14 2.71
CA LEU A 97 -9.37 15.48 2.49
C LEU A 97 -7.91 15.55 2.92
N PHE A 98 -7.01 15.59 1.95
CA PHE A 98 -5.58 15.71 2.22
C PHE A 98 -5.19 17.11 2.65
N ASP A 99 -4.40 17.22 3.70
CA ASP A 99 -3.69 18.45 4.01
C ASP A 99 -2.49 18.62 3.07
N LYS A 100 -2.76 19.26 1.92
CA LYS A 100 -1.76 19.49 0.86
C LYS A 100 -0.70 20.53 1.22
N SER A 101 -0.76 21.13 2.40
CA SER A 101 0.16 22.21 2.83
C SER A 101 1.31 21.73 3.69
N ASN A 102 1.36 20.44 4.04
CA ASN A 102 2.31 19.92 5.03
C ASN A 102 3.02 18.66 4.55
N ASP A 103 4.30 18.77 4.22
CA ASP A 103 5.13 17.64 3.79
C ASP A 103 5.15 16.49 4.82
N ALA A 104 5.12 16.80 6.13
CA ALA A 104 5.14 15.76 7.15
C ALA A 104 3.87 14.92 7.17
N TYR A 105 2.68 15.55 6.96
CA TYR A 105 1.44 14.81 6.77
C TYR A 105 1.53 13.86 5.56
N THR A 106 1.98 14.39 4.43
CA THR A 106 2.10 13.61 3.19
C THR A 106 3.13 12.48 3.31
N LEU A 107 4.27 12.74 3.96
CA LEU A 107 5.27 11.71 4.25
C LEU A 107 4.73 10.64 5.19
N GLY A 108 3.93 11.01 6.20
CA GLY A 108 3.23 10.07 7.06
C GLY A 108 2.25 9.18 6.29
N ALA A 109 1.48 9.76 5.37
CA ALA A 109 0.59 9.02 4.47
C ALA A 109 1.37 8.06 3.56
N LEU A 110 2.45 8.54 2.94
CA LEU A 110 3.32 7.72 2.09
C LEU A 110 4.06 6.62 2.87
N TYR A 111 4.33 6.82 4.18
CA TYR A 111 4.93 5.80 5.03
C TYR A 111 4.13 4.49 5.02
N VAL A 112 2.80 4.58 5.00
CA VAL A 112 1.92 3.41 4.94
C VAL A 112 2.03 2.72 3.57
N LEU A 113 1.96 3.48 2.48
CA LEU A 113 2.06 2.94 1.12
C LEU A 113 3.45 2.34 0.83
N GLU A 114 4.52 2.95 1.35
CA GLU A 114 5.89 2.43 1.23
C GLU A 114 6.12 1.22 2.13
N GLY A 115 5.56 1.23 3.35
CA GLY A 115 5.63 0.12 4.30
C GLY A 115 5.01 -1.16 3.75
N ALA A 116 3.93 -1.05 2.98
CA ALA A 116 3.29 -2.18 2.31
C ALA A 116 4.27 -2.92 1.36
N THR A 117 5.16 -2.20 0.67
CA THR A 117 6.18 -2.82 -0.18
C THR A 117 7.35 -3.40 0.60
N LEU A 118 7.67 -2.86 1.78
CA LEU A 118 8.68 -3.44 2.66
C LEU A 118 8.26 -4.84 3.16
N GLY A 119 7.03 -4.96 3.69
CA GLY A 119 6.42 -6.26 4.00
C GLY A 119 6.22 -7.13 2.76
N GLY A 120 6.01 -6.48 1.62
CA GLY A 120 5.78 -7.10 0.32
C GLY A 120 6.89 -8.06 -0.13
N HIS A 121 8.13 -7.86 0.29
CA HIS A 121 9.21 -8.80 -0.02
C HIS A 121 8.94 -10.21 0.54
N VAL A 122 8.50 -10.28 1.80
CA VAL A 122 8.12 -11.54 2.44
C VAL A 122 6.86 -12.11 1.78
N ILE A 123 5.87 -11.27 1.53
CA ILE A 123 4.62 -11.63 0.84
C ILE A 123 4.93 -12.20 -0.55
N ASN A 124 5.73 -11.53 -1.37
CA ASN A 124 6.13 -12.00 -2.71
C ASN A 124 6.75 -13.40 -2.66
N LYS A 125 7.69 -13.60 -1.72
CA LYS A 125 8.31 -14.92 -1.53
C LYS A 125 7.27 -15.98 -1.19
N ARG A 126 6.32 -15.69 -0.28
CA ARG A 126 5.26 -16.61 0.13
C ARG A 126 4.27 -16.91 -1.00
N LEU A 127 3.87 -15.90 -1.78
CA LEU A 127 2.99 -16.07 -2.94
C LEU A 127 3.64 -16.99 -3.98
N ARG A 128 4.93 -16.80 -4.28
CA ARG A 128 5.68 -17.66 -5.20
C ARG A 128 5.88 -19.11 -4.70
N GLN A 129 5.81 -19.33 -3.39
CA GLN A 129 5.91 -20.64 -2.76
C GLN A 129 4.54 -21.32 -2.56
N ASN A 130 3.43 -20.62 -2.73
CA ASN A 130 2.09 -21.18 -2.65
C ASN A 130 1.86 -22.11 -3.83
N SER A 131 1.69 -23.41 -3.57
CA SER A 131 1.60 -24.46 -4.60
C SER A 131 0.44 -24.25 -5.58
N TYR A 132 -0.68 -23.71 -5.09
CA TYR A 132 -1.83 -23.42 -5.93
C TYR A 132 -1.57 -22.18 -6.83
N LEU A 133 -1.11 -21.07 -6.26
CA LEU A 133 -0.85 -19.84 -7.01
C LEU A 133 0.33 -19.97 -7.97
N GLN A 134 1.31 -20.82 -7.65
CA GLN A 134 2.48 -21.09 -8.50
C GLN A 134 2.08 -21.62 -9.88
N SER A 135 1.01 -22.44 -9.94
CA SER A 135 0.50 -22.99 -11.20
C SER A 135 -0.08 -21.93 -12.15
N LEU A 136 -0.42 -20.75 -11.63
CA LEU A 136 -1.04 -19.65 -12.38
C LEU A 136 0.00 -18.72 -13.04
N ASN A 137 1.29 -18.90 -12.75
CA ASN A 137 2.41 -18.16 -13.36
C ASN A 137 2.28 -16.65 -13.33
N MET A 138 1.77 -16.09 -12.21
CA MET A 138 1.61 -14.64 -12.00
C MET A 138 2.92 -13.95 -11.62
N GLY A 139 3.05 -12.67 -11.99
CA GLY A 139 4.29 -11.89 -11.79
C GLY A 139 4.48 -11.35 -10.37
N TYR A 140 3.40 -11.04 -9.65
CA TYR A 140 3.43 -10.38 -8.33
C TYR A 140 4.21 -9.06 -8.35
N HIS A 141 3.95 -8.24 -9.36
CA HIS A 141 4.72 -7.01 -9.69
C HIS A 141 4.66 -5.97 -8.58
N TYR A 142 3.50 -5.81 -7.92
CA TYR A 142 3.32 -4.85 -6.83
C TYR A 142 4.25 -5.16 -5.65
N TYR A 143 4.26 -6.39 -5.19
CA TYR A 143 5.11 -6.81 -4.07
C TYR A 143 6.58 -6.99 -4.46
N GLY A 144 6.88 -7.03 -5.76
CA GLY A 144 8.23 -7.11 -6.31
C GLY A 144 8.80 -5.80 -6.82
N LEU A 145 8.07 -4.68 -6.66
CA LEU A 145 8.35 -3.41 -7.37
C LEU A 145 9.80 -2.92 -7.28
N TYR A 146 10.41 -3.00 -6.10
CA TYR A 146 11.77 -2.49 -5.90
C TYR A 146 12.86 -3.56 -6.08
N GLY A 147 12.50 -4.83 -6.24
CA GLY A 147 13.46 -5.92 -6.38
C GLY A 147 14.56 -5.89 -5.31
N GLU A 148 15.82 -5.99 -5.74
CA GLU A 148 16.99 -5.94 -4.84
C GLU A 148 17.22 -4.56 -4.24
N GLY A 149 16.68 -3.50 -4.84
CA GLY A 149 16.79 -2.11 -4.35
C GLY A 149 15.85 -1.77 -3.19
N LEU A 150 14.98 -2.69 -2.74
CA LEU A 150 13.95 -2.41 -1.74
C LEU A 150 14.50 -1.76 -0.47
N MET A 151 15.52 -2.34 0.14
CA MET A 151 16.08 -1.83 1.40
C MET A 151 16.70 -0.44 1.23
N GLN A 152 17.33 -0.18 0.08
CA GLN A 152 17.90 1.13 -0.24
C GLN A 152 16.79 2.19 -0.41
N GLN A 153 15.71 1.86 -1.12
CA GLN A 153 14.58 2.78 -1.30
C GLN A 153 13.84 3.06 0.01
N TRP A 154 13.69 2.04 0.85
CA TRP A 154 13.11 2.21 2.18
C TRP A 154 13.98 3.06 3.09
N GLN A 155 15.29 2.80 3.16
CA GLN A 155 16.20 3.58 3.99
C GLN A 155 16.22 5.05 3.56
N LEU A 156 16.33 5.33 2.26
CA LEU A 156 16.28 6.68 1.73
C LEU A 156 15.00 7.41 2.17
N PHE A 157 13.85 6.74 2.09
CA PHE A 157 12.57 7.30 2.51
C PHE A 157 12.55 7.57 4.03
N CYS A 158 13.04 6.65 4.83
CA CYS A 158 13.14 6.82 6.28
C CYS A 158 14.09 7.97 6.68
N ASP A 159 15.19 8.16 5.96
CA ASP A 159 16.13 9.24 6.22
C ASP A 159 15.45 10.60 6.03
N VAL A 160 14.65 10.77 4.98
CA VAL A 160 13.87 12.00 4.73
C VAL A 160 12.78 12.22 5.79
N ILE A 161 12.04 11.15 6.17
CA ILE A 161 11.06 11.23 7.26
C ILE A 161 11.73 11.67 8.57
N ASN A 162 12.87 11.10 8.90
CA ASN A 162 13.57 11.39 10.16
C ASN A 162 14.19 12.78 10.22
N GLN A 163 14.31 13.49 9.10
CA GLN A 163 14.73 14.88 9.01
C GLN A 163 13.60 15.87 9.28
N GLN A 164 12.34 15.40 9.35
CA GLN A 164 11.22 16.29 9.64
C GLN A 164 11.33 16.89 11.06
N PRO A 165 10.99 18.17 11.24
CA PRO A 165 10.94 18.82 12.55
C PRO A 165 10.04 18.06 13.54
N VAL A 166 10.43 18.07 14.83
CA VAL A 166 9.71 17.34 15.89
C VAL A 166 8.28 17.86 16.06
N GLU A 167 8.06 19.16 15.86
CA GLU A 167 6.75 19.81 15.90
C GLU A 167 5.77 19.26 14.84
N ASN A 168 6.27 18.64 13.79
CA ASN A 168 5.46 18.05 12.72
C ASN A 168 5.10 16.58 12.98
N THR A 169 5.50 16.01 14.12
CA THR A 169 5.27 14.58 14.45
C THR A 169 3.79 14.21 14.42
N GLU A 170 2.92 15.04 15.01
CA GLU A 170 1.48 14.77 15.04
C GLU A 170 0.85 14.77 13.63
N MET A 171 1.33 15.66 12.78
CA MET A 171 0.86 15.74 11.38
C MET A 171 1.24 14.48 10.60
N ALA A 172 2.46 13.97 10.79
CA ALA A 172 2.89 12.73 10.17
C ALA A 172 2.09 11.51 10.69
N ILE A 173 1.84 11.43 11.99
CA ILE A 173 1.00 10.40 12.59
C ILE A 173 -0.42 10.44 12.02
N ARG A 174 -1.00 11.64 11.90
CA ARG A 174 -2.32 11.84 11.30
C ARG A 174 -2.35 11.34 9.87
N GLY A 175 -1.40 11.74 9.03
CA GLY A 175 -1.34 11.29 7.63
C GLY A 175 -1.25 9.77 7.50
N ALA A 176 -0.45 9.11 8.35
CA ALA A 176 -0.36 7.66 8.37
C ALA A 176 -1.68 7.00 8.80
N ASN A 177 -2.34 7.52 9.85
CA ASN A 177 -3.61 6.98 10.32
C ASN A 177 -4.73 7.16 9.30
N ASP A 178 -4.78 8.29 8.60
CA ASP A 178 -5.80 8.58 7.58
C ASP A 178 -5.71 7.57 6.42
N VAL A 179 -4.49 7.16 6.03
CA VAL A 179 -4.31 6.13 4.99
C VAL A 179 -4.74 4.74 5.48
N PHE A 180 -4.44 4.36 6.72
CA PHE A 180 -4.96 3.11 7.27
C PHE A 180 -6.49 3.11 7.33
N ASP A 181 -7.10 4.23 7.73
CA ASP A 181 -8.56 4.38 7.76
C ASP A 181 -9.17 4.26 6.35
N GLU A 182 -8.49 4.80 5.33
CA GLU A 182 -8.92 4.65 3.94
C GLU A 182 -8.87 3.18 3.48
N TYR A 183 -7.81 2.42 3.81
CA TYR A 183 -7.76 0.99 3.53
C TYR A 183 -8.93 0.24 4.16
N ILE A 184 -9.24 0.53 5.44
CA ILE A 184 -10.33 -0.10 6.17
C ILE A 184 -11.69 0.31 5.56
N ALA A 185 -11.86 1.58 5.18
CA ALA A 185 -13.07 2.07 4.54
C ALA A 185 -13.30 1.42 3.17
N VAL A 186 -12.26 1.32 2.35
CA VAL A 186 -12.32 0.63 1.05
C VAL A 186 -12.74 -0.83 1.24
N TYR A 187 -12.12 -1.55 2.17
CA TYR A 187 -12.50 -2.92 2.48
C TYR A 187 -13.99 -3.03 2.86
N ASN A 188 -14.44 -2.21 3.81
CA ASN A 188 -15.82 -2.24 4.28
C ASN A 188 -16.84 -1.92 3.18
N ASN A 189 -16.51 -0.96 2.31
CA ASN A 189 -17.35 -0.60 1.16
C ASN A 189 -17.46 -1.75 0.15
N LEU A 190 -16.34 -2.44 -0.13
CA LEU A 190 -16.33 -3.60 -1.02
C LEU A 190 -17.15 -4.77 -0.44
N VAL A 191 -17.05 -5.01 0.87
CA VAL A 191 -17.87 -6.02 1.57
C VAL A 191 -19.34 -5.65 1.50
N ALA A 192 -19.72 -4.41 1.83
CA ALA A 192 -21.10 -3.95 1.84
C ALA A 192 -21.74 -4.00 0.43
N ALA A 193 -20.97 -3.74 -0.61
CA ALA A 193 -21.41 -3.81 -2.00
C ALA A 193 -21.42 -5.25 -2.56
N ASN A 194 -20.98 -6.24 -1.80
CA ASN A 194 -20.73 -7.61 -2.26
C ASN A 194 -19.84 -7.63 -3.54
N TYR A 195 -18.89 -6.71 -3.62
CA TYR A 195 -18.06 -6.42 -4.79
C TYR A 195 -16.80 -7.29 -4.80
N TRP A 196 -16.96 -8.59 -4.65
CA TRP A 196 -15.81 -9.45 -4.82
C TRP A 196 -15.83 -10.06 -6.23
N PRO A 197 -14.72 -9.95 -6.98
CA PRO A 197 -14.67 -10.55 -8.29
C PRO A 197 -14.83 -12.06 -8.17
N SER A 198 -16.05 -12.54 -8.41
CA SER A 198 -16.31 -13.97 -8.54
C SER A 198 -15.81 -14.45 -9.90
N VAL A 199 -15.27 -15.66 -9.92
CA VAL A 199 -14.88 -16.33 -11.16
C VAL A 199 -16.13 -16.43 -12.03
N SER A 200 -16.16 -15.78 -13.20
CA SER A 200 -17.07 -16.18 -14.26
C SER A 200 -16.61 -17.58 -14.69
N ASN A 201 -17.42 -18.61 -14.33
CA ASN A 201 -17.24 -19.98 -14.78
C ASN A 201 -17.25 -20.05 -16.30
#